data_2d73383ca59dcbec0eeece6676d99f27
#
_entry.id   2d73383ca59dcbec0eeece6676d99f27
#
_cell.length_a   1.000
_cell.length_b   1.000
_cell.length_c   1.000
_cell.angle_alpha   90.00
_cell.angle_beta   90.00
_cell.angle_gamma   90.00
#
_symmetry.space_group_name_H-M   'P 1'
#
loop_
_entity.id
_entity.type
_entity.pdbx_description
1 polymer ?
#
loop_
_entity_poly.entity_id
_entity_poly.type
_entity_poly.pdbx_seq_one_letter_code
_entity_poly.pdbx_strand_id
1 'polypeptide(L)'
;MQKIKFSRTELKNRAATALLTAAPLSVMLLSAIYNLAFESFGYDITSGIPVLLSCLTVIALIAGTVLAAVYKKRFPAVFFALLFLMCFICYACFCASGTTDIYADGFFEALMLILSVPVWSYMPLAAAITSQTAAPAMIITGVIALSNVGVALWLTLSGRKENNV
;
A
#
# COMPACT_ATOMS: atom_id res chain seq x y z
N MET A 1 -39.64 -3.22 0.33
CA MET A 1 -38.25 -2.71 0.44
C MET A 1 -38.09 -2.04 1.79
N GLN A 2 -37.39 -2.68 2.75
CA GLN A 2 -37.09 -2.06 4.05
C GLN A 2 -35.97 -1.00 3.80
N LYS A 3 -36.29 0.28 4.02
CA LYS A 3 -35.27 1.36 4.07
C LYS A 3 -34.40 1.15 5.31
N ILE A 4 -33.19 0.70 5.13
CA ILE A 4 -32.19 0.58 6.19
C ILE A 4 -31.85 2.01 6.65
N LYS A 5 -32.44 2.44 7.78
CA LYS A 5 -32.10 3.71 8.43
C LYS A 5 -30.80 3.51 9.21
N PHE A 6 -29.68 3.94 8.65
CA PHE A 6 -28.41 3.99 9.41
C PHE A 6 -28.47 5.12 10.46
N SER A 7 -28.01 4.84 11.65
CA SER A 7 -27.83 5.87 12.67
C SER A 7 -26.74 6.86 12.21
N ARG A 8 -26.84 8.13 12.64
CA ARG A 8 -25.85 9.18 12.31
C ARG A 8 -24.43 8.78 12.72
N THR A 9 -24.29 8.02 13.79
CA THR A 9 -23.03 7.50 14.33
C THR A 9 -22.44 6.40 13.43
N GLU A 10 -23.27 5.50 12.93
CA GLU A 10 -22.85 4.44 11.99
C GLU A 10 -22.39 5.03 10.67
N LEU A 11 -23.08 6.05 10.17
CA LEU A 11 -22.69 6.74 8.94
C LEU A 11 -21.33 7.42 9.09
N LYS A 12 -21.08 8.13 10.21
CA LYS A 12 -19.77 8.73 10.52
C LYS A 12 -18.68 7.67 10.63
N ASN A 13 -18.95 6.55 11.27
CA ASN A 13 -18.00 5.44 11.41
C ASN A 13 -17.62 4.82 10.06
N ARG A 14 -18.59 4.61 9.18
CA ARG A 14 -18.37 4.09 7.81
C ARG A 14 -17.58 5.08 6.96
N ALA A 15 -17.95 6.37 7.01
CA ALA A 15 -17.25 7.43 6.30
C ALA A 15 -15.78 7.55 6.74
N ALA A 16 -15.50 7.49 8.05
CA ALA A 16 -14.15 7.50 8.56
C ALA A 16 -13.34 6.27 8.09
N THR A 17 -13.94 5.08 8.11
CA THR A 17 -13.28 3.86 7.62
C THR A 17 -12.99 3.96 6.12
N ALA A 18 -13.96 4.42 5.32
CA ALA A 18 -13.79 4.63 3.90
C ALA A 18 -12.68 5.65 3.59
N LEU A 19 -12.64 6.77 4.31
CA LEU A 19 -11.62 7.80 4.14
C LEU A 19 -10.22 7.28 4.49
N LEU A 20 -10.08 6.57 5.62
CA LEU A 20 -8.80 5.98 6.05
C LEU A 20 -8.27 4.93 5.08
N THR A 21 -9.12 4.31 4.27
CA THR A 21 -8.71 3.37 3.22
C THR A 21 -8.47 4.09 1.90
N ALA A 22 -9.41 4.92 1.47
CA ALA A 22 -9.40 5.54 0.15
C ALA A 22 -8.32 6.60 0.01
N ALA A 23 -8.03 7.42 1.04
CA ALA A 23 -7.07 8.49 0.91
C ALA A 23 -5.63 7.98 0.68
N PRO A 24 -5.06 7.08 1.50
CA PRO A 24 -3.73 6.52 1.22
C PRO A 24 -3.69 5.74 -0.10
N LEU A 25 -4.76 5.00 -0.43
CA LEU A 25 -4.86 4.26 -1.68
C LEU A 25 -4.84 5.18 -2.90
N SER A 26 -5.56 6.31 -2.84
CA SER A 26 -5.57 7.30 -3.93
C SER A 26 -4.21 7.93 -4.15
N VAL A 27 -3.52 8.32 -3.06
CA VAL A 27 -2.16 8.88 -3.16
C VAL A 27 -1.21 7.85 -3.77
N MET A 28 -1.28 6.60 -3.32
CA MET A 28 -0.48 5.50 -3.84
C MET A 28 -0.72 5.27 -5.34
N LEU A 29 -1.98 5.17 -5.76
CA LEU A 29 -2.32 4.94 -7.17
C LEU A 29 -1.90 6.11 -8.06
N LEU A 30 -2.17 7.36 -7.64
CA LEU A 30 -1.75 8.54 -8.39
C LEU A 30 -0.23 8.62 -8.54
N SER A 31 0.50 8.34 -7.47
CA SER A 31 1.96 8.28 -7.50
C SER A 31 2.47 7.17 -8.43
N ALA A 32 1.88 5.96 -8.36
CA ALA A 32 2.27 4.85 -9.22
C ALA A 32 2.03 5.19 -10.71
N ILE A 33 0.85 5.72 -11.06
CA ILE A 33 0.51 6.11 -12.43
C ILE A 33 1.47 7.19 -12.92
N TYR A 34 1.74 8.20 -12.10
CA TYR A 34 2.67 9.27 -12.45
C TYR A 34 4.08 8.74 -12.70
N ASN A 35 4.60 7.90 -11.79
CA ASN A 35 5.94 7.36 -11.88
C ASN A 35 6.10 6.45 -13.11
N LEU A 36 5.12 5.58 -13.38
CA LEU A 36 5.10 4.74 -14.58
C LEU A 36 5.05 5.56 -15.88
N ALA A 37 4.23 6.61 -15.92
CA ALA A 37 4.16 7.50 -17.08
C ALA A 37 5.48 8.25 -17.26
N PHE A 38 6.06 8.77 -16.18
CA PHE A 38 7.31 9.54 -16.22
C PHE A 38 8.47 8.69 -16.73
N GLU A 39 8.59 7.45 -16.25
CA GLU A 39 9.58 6.49 -16.73
C GLU A 39 9.35 6.09 -18.19
N SER A 40 8.08 5.88 -18.60
CA SER A 40 7.71 5.54 -19.98
C SER A 40 8.13 6.60 -21.00
N PHE A 41 8.23 7.87 -20.57
CA PHE A 41 8.75 8.96 -21.40
C PHE A 41 10.29 9.09 -21.36
N GLY A 42 10.97 8.18 -20.68
CA GLY A 42 12.44 8.16 -20.59
C GLY A 42 13.03 9.22 -19.64
N TYR A 43 12.25 9.76 -18.72
CA TYR A 43 12.74 10.72 -17.73
C TYR A 43 13.35 10.01 -16.52
N ASP A 44 14.33 10.67 -15.91
CA ASP A 44 14.97 10.15 -14.69
C ASP A 44 14.02 10.22 -13.50
N ILE A 45 13.65 9.04 -12.99
CA ILE A 45 12.76 8.87 -11.82
C ILE A 45 13.48 9.11 -10.49
N THR A 46 14.79 9.27 -10.48
CA THR A 46 15.57 9.42 -9.24
C THR A 46 15.62 10.85 -8.72
N SER A 47 14.98 11.79 -9.39
CA SER A 47 15.04 13.21 -9.06
C SER A 47 13.68 13.89 -9.05
N GLY A 48 13.61 15.02 -8.34
CA GLY A 48 12.47 15.97 -8.41
C GLY A 48 11.13 15.40 -7.97
N ILE A 49 10.11 15.57 -8.80
CA ILE A 49 8.70 15.27 -8.50
C ILE A 49 8.45 13.78 -8.22
N PRO A 50 9.00 12.80 -8.98
CA PRO A 50 8.82 11.37 -8.69
C PRO A 50 9.22 10.99 -7.28
N VAL A 51 10.39 11.44 -6.81
CA VAL A 51 10.88 11.16 -5.45
C VAL A 51 9.98 11.82 -4.40
N LEU A 52 9.56 13.06 -4.63
CA LEU A 52 8.64 13.77 -3.72
C LEU A 52 7.31 13.03 -3.58
N LEU A 53 6.69 12.62 -4.70
CA LEU A 53 5.44 11.85 -4.68
C LEU A 53 5.60 10.51 -3.98
N SER A 54 6.74 9.85 -4.16
CA SER A 54 7.06 8.60 -3.47
C SER A 54 7.19 8.80 -1.96
N CYS A 55 7.84 9.88 -1.51
CA CYS A 55 7.89 10.23 -0.09
C CYS A 55 6.49 10.49 0.48
N LEU A 56 5.67 11.28 -0.22
CA LEU A 56 4.29 11.56 0.18
C LEU A 56 3.46 10.28 0.29
N THR A 57 3.66 9.32 -0.62
CA THR A 57 2.98 8.02 -0.58
C THR A 57 3.36 7.23 0.68
N VAL A 58 4.64 7.12 0.99
CA VAL A 58 5.11 6.41 2.20
C VAL A 58 4.56 7.08 3.46
N ILE A 59 4.60 8.42 3.52
CA ILE A 59 4.04 9.19 4.64
C ILE A 59 2.53 8.95 4.77
N ALA A 60 1.78 8.97 3.66
CA ALA A 60 0.33 8.74 3.65
C ALA A 60 -0.02 7.33 4.13
N LEU A 61 0.74 6.30 3.73
CA LEU A 61 0.55 4.92 4.15
C LEU A 61 0.85 4.74 5.65
N ILE A 62 1.93 5.32 6.15
CA ILE A 62 2.28 5.29 7.58
C ILE A 62 1.21 6.03 8.40
N ALA A 63 0.83 7.25 7.97
CA ALA A 63 -0.21 8.03 8.63
C ALA A 63 -1.55 7.27 8.64
N GLY A 64 -1.93 6.64 7.53
CA GLY A 64 -3.12 5.79 7.43
C GLY A 64 -3.10 4.64 8.44
N THR A 65 -1.96 3.97 8.59
CA THR A 65 -1.77 2.89 9.56
C THR A 65 -1.90 3.39 11.01
N VAL A 66 -1.24 4.50 11.34
CA VAL A 66 -1.32 5.13 12.67
C VAL A 66 -2.76 5.56 12.98
N LEU A 67 -3.42 6.23 12.04
CA LEU A 67 -4.81 6.67 12.21
C LEU A 67 -5.77 5.47 12.34
N ALA A 68 -5.55 4.38 11.60
CA ALA A 68 -6.34 3.16 11.76
C ALA A 68 -6.20 2.57 13.17
N ALA A 69 -4.99 2.62 13.75
CA ALA A 69 -4.74 2.21 15.14
C ALA A 69 -5.44 3.15 16.14
N VAL A 70 -5.25 4.47 16.01
CA VAL A 70 -5.82 5.49 16.91
C VAL A 70 -7.36 5.43 16.89
N TYR A 71 -7.97 5.36 15.72
CA TYR A 71 -9.42 5.28 15.57
C TYR A 71 -9.99 3.86 15.75
N LYS A 72 -9.17 2.89 16.12
CA LYS A 72 -9.53 1.46 16.29
C LYS A 72 -10.27 0.88 15.08
N LYS A 73 -9.87 1.25 13.86
CA LYS A 73 -10.50 0.78 12.61
C LYS A 73 -9.74 -0.42 12.06
N ARG A 74 -10.31 -1.63 12.22
CA ARG A 74 -9.66 -2.89 11.79
C ARG A 74 -9.58 -3.01 10.27
N PHE A 75 -10.63 -2.60 9.55
CA PHE A 75 -10.72 -2.82 8.11
C PHE A 75 -9.56 -2.21 7.31
N PRO A 76 -9.18 -0.91 7.48
CA PRO A 76 -8.03 -0.35 6.79
C PRO A 76 -6.73 -1.12 7.07
N ALA A 77 -6.48 -1.46 8.34
CA ALA A 77 -5.26 -2.18 8.72
C ALA A 77 -5.18 -3.57 8.07
N VAL A 78 -6.28 -4.35 8.10
CA VAL A 78 -6.34 -5.68 7.46
C VAL A 78 -6.21 -5.55 5.95
N PHE A 79 -6.90 -4.57 5.34
CA PHE A 79 -6.83 -4.34 3.90
C PHE A 79 -5.40 -4.05 3.43
N PHE A 80 -4.72 -3.09 4.09
CA PHE A 80 -3.34 -2.77 3.72
C PHE A 80 -2.35 -3.88 4.09
N ALA A 81 -2.58 -4.62 5.19
CA ALA A 81 -1.78 -5.79 5.52
C ALA A 81 -1.81 -6.83 4.40
N LEU A 82 -3.01 -7.19 3.93
CA LEU A 82 -3.17 -8.17 2.84
C LEU A 82 -2.59 -7.64 1.53
N LEU A 83 -2.88 -6.38 1.16
CA LEU A 83 -2.39 -5.77 -0.06
C LEU A 83 -0.86 -5.79 -0.10
N PHE A 84 -0.19 -5.28 0.94
CA PHE A 84 1.27 -5.19 0.96
C PHE A 84 1.96 -6.53 1.18
N LEU A 85 1.34 -7.48 1.87
CA LEU A 85 1.86 -8.85 1.98
C LEU A 85 1.85 -9.53 0.60
N MET A 86 0.76 -9.41 -0.16
CA MET A 86 0.70 -9.92 -1.53
C MET A 86 1.71 -9.24 -2.44
N CYS A 87 1.84 -7.91 -2.36
CA CYS A 87 2.84 -7.16 -3.10
C CYS A 87 4.26 -7.62 -2.77
N PHE A 88 4.56 -7.84 -1.49
CA PHE A 88 5.87 -8.31 -1.05
C PHE A 88 6.20 -9.69 -1.64
N ILE A 89 5.26 -10.64 -1.57
CA ILE A 89 5.44 -11.99 -2.12
C ILE A 89 5.64 -11.92 -3.65
N CYS A 90 4.77 -11.19 -4.36
CA CYS A 90 4.86 -11.07 -5.81
C CYS A 90 6.16 -10.43 -6.25
N TYR A 91 6.57 -9.33 -5.59
CA TYR A 91 7.80 -8.64 -5.91
C TYR A 91 9.05 -9.49 -5.57
N ALA A 92 9.02 -10.24 -4.47
CA ALA A 92 10.09 -11.19 -4.13
C ALA A 92 10.20 -12.31 -5.17
N CYS A 93 9.08 -12.87 -5.64
CA CYS A 93 9.07 -13.86 -6.70
C CYS A 93 9.61 -13.29 -8.01
N PHE A 94 9.23 -12.06 -8.37
CA PHE A 94 9.76 -11.36 -9.54
C PHE A 94 11.28 -11.17 -9.46
N CYS A 95 11.80 -10.69 -8.33
CA CYS A 95 13.24 -10.55 -8.13
C CYS A 95 13.98 -11.89 -8.17
N ALA A 96 13.36 -12.97 -7.67
CA ALA A 96 13.97 -14.31 -7.65
C ALA A 96 13.97 -14.99 -9.02
N SER A 97 13.03 -14.65 -9.91
CA SER A 97 12.96 -15.23 -11.26
C SER A 97 14.08 -14.78 -12.19
N GLY A 98 14.81 -13.72 -11.84
CA GLY A 98 15.88 -13.15 -12.67
C GLY A 98 15.42 -12.56 -14.00
N THR A 99 14.11 -12.51 -14.23
CA THR A 99 13.54 -11.91 -15.44
C THR A 99 13.59 -10.38 -15.31
N THR A 100 14.39 -9.77 -16.16
CA THR A 100 14.48 -8.30 -16.30
C THR A 100 13.40 -7.76 -17.25
N ASP A 101 12.74 -8.63 -17.99
CA ASP A 101 11.73 -8.27 -18.97
C ASP A 101 10.33 -8.22 -18.33
N ILE A 102 9.87 -7.01 -18.08
CA ILE A 102 8.50 -6.70 -17.63
C ILE A 102 7.45 -7.04 -18.73
N TYR A 103 7.90 -7.35 -19.94
CA TYR A 103 7.08 -7.58 -21.13
C TYR A 103 6.95 -9.05 -21.54
N ALA A 104 7.19 -9.97 -20.61
CA ALA A 104 7.02 -11.37 -20.94
C ALA A 104 5.52 -11.70 -21.18
N ASP A 105 5.26 -12.47 -22.24
CA ASP A 105 3.94 -12.72 -22.83
C ASP A 105 3.10 -13.73 -22.01
N GLY A 106 2.50 -13.30 -20.90
CA GLY A 106 1.65 -14.22 -20.16
C GLY A 106 0.71 -13.58 -19.13
N PHE A 107 -0.41 -14.24 -18.86
CA PHE A 107 -1.38 -13.85 -17.82
C PHE A 107 -0.73 -13.69 -16.45
N PHE A 108 0.22 -14.54 -16.10
CA PHE A 108 0.93 -14.50 -14.82
C PHE A 108 1.75 -13.22 -14.64
N GLU A 109 2.38 -12.76 -15.70
CA GLU A 109 3.21 -11.55 -15.69
C GLU A 109 2.37 -10.29 -15.63
N ALA A 110 1.26 -10.25 -16.36
CA ALA A 110 0.28 -9.17 -16.23
C ALA A 110 -0.28 -9.10 -14.80
N LEU A 111 -0.55 -10.24 -14.17
CA LEU A 111 -1.00 -10.30 -12.78
C LEU A 111 0.08 -9.80 -11.82
N MET A 112 1.34 -10.21 -12.00
CA MET A 112 2.49 -9.76 -11.21
C MET A 112 2.70 -8.26 -11.35
N LEU A 113 2.58 -7.72 -12.56
CA LEU A 113 2.67 -6.29 -12.83
C LEU A 113 1.57 -5.52 -12.08
N ILE A 114 0.31 -5.97 -12.17
CA ILE A 114 -0.81 -5.34 -11.46
C ILE A 114 -0.61 -5.37 -9.95
N LEU A 115 -0.18 -6.50 -9.40
CA LEU A 115 0.06 -6.67 -7.97
C LEU A 115 1.30 -5.91 -7.48
N SER A 116 2.23 -5.55 -8.37
CA SER A 116 3.39 -4.71 -8.05
C SER A 116 3.13 -3.21 -8.16
N VAL A 117 1.95 -2.78 -8.65
CA VAL A 117 1.58 -1.35 -8.75
C VAL A 117 1.85 -0.56 -7.46
N PRO A 118 1.54 -1.07 -6.25
CA PRO A 118 1.91 -0.37 -5.02
C PRO A 118 3.41 -0.09 -4.89
N VAL A 119 4.27 -1.00 -5.36
CA VAL A 119 5.73 -0.83 -5.32
C VAL A 119 6.18 0.32 -6.22
N TRP A 120 5.57 0.48 -7.39
CA TRP A 120 5.85 1.58 -8.31
C TRP A 120 5.57 2.97 -7.71
N SER A 121 4.69 3.05 -6.73
CA SER A 121 4.37 4.31 -6.07
C SER A 121 5.54 4.90 -5.26
N TYR A 122 6.49 4.06 -4.80
CA TYR A 122 7.68 4.48 -4.04
C TYR A 122 9.00 3.98 -4.65
N MET A 123 8.97 3.42 -5.86
CA MET A 123 10.17 3.00 -6.59
C MET A 123 11.18 4.13 -6.78
N PRO A 124 10.79 5.38 -7.16
CA PRO A 124 11.72 6.51 -7.26
C PRO A 124 12.46 6.80 -5.96
N LEU A 125 11.80 6.67 -4.81
CA LEU A 125 12.46 6.82 -3.51
C LEU A 125 13.48 5.71 -3.28
N ALA A 126 13.16 4.46 -3.63
CA ALA A 126 14.08 3.34 -3.53
C ALA A 126 15.30 3.53 -4.45
N ALA A 127 15.08 4.01 -5.67
CA ALA A 127 16.13 4.31 -6.65
C ALA A 127 17.04 5.46 -6.21
N ALA A 128 16.50 6.46 -5.51
CA ALA A 128 17.28 7.57 -4.96
C ALA A 128 18.18 7.15 -3.78
N ILE A 129 17.85 6.06 -3.07
CA ILE A 129 18.65 5.54 -1.96
C ILE A 129 19.84 4.75 -2.48
N THR A 130 19.66 3.94 -3.52
CA THR A 130 20.74 3.12 -4.12
C THR A 130 20.43 2.74 -5.55
N SER A 131 21.46 2.50 -6.35
CA SER A 131 21.34 2.00 -7.71
C SER A 131 20.72 0.60 -7.80
N GLN A 132 20.73 -0.16 -6.71
CA GLN A 132 20.02 -1.46 -6.61
C GLN A 132 18.64 -1.25 -5.99
N THR A 133 17.67 -0.92 -6.80
CA THR A 133 16.32 -0.52 -6.36
C THR A 133 15.52 -1.63 -5.69
N ALA A 134 15.79 -2.89 -6.02
CA ALA A 134 15.04 -4.04 -5.53
C ALA A 134 15.06 -4.18 -4.00
N ALA A 135 16.25 -4.08 -3.38
CA ALA A 135 16.38 -4.26 -1.94
C ALA A 135 15.67 -3.17 -1.12
N PRO A 136 15.85 -1.86 -1.37
CA PRO A 136 15.09 -0.83 -0.65
C PRO A 136 13.59 -0.92 -0.88
N ALA A 137 13.13 -1.23 -2.10
CA ALA A 137 11.71 -1.40 -2.39
C ALA A 137 11.12 -2.56 -1.59
N MET A 138 11.80 -3.70 -1.48
CA MET A 138 11.39 -4.82 -0.64
C MET A 138 11.34 -4.45 0.84
N ILE A 139 12.35 -3.71 1.34
CA ILE A 139 12.38 -3.26 2.73
C ILE A 139 11.18 -2.34 3.02
N ILE A 140 10.92 -1.35 2.19
CA ILE A 140 9.77 -0.43 2.34
C ILE A 140 8.46 -1.22 2.35
N THR A 141 8.27 -2.11 1.37
CA THR A 141 7.08 -2.97 1.26
C THR A 141 6.90 -3.83 2.51
N GLY A 142 7.98 -4.48 2.96
CA GLY A 142 7.97 -5.33 4.15
C GLY A 142 7.65 -4.57 5.43
N VAL A 143 8.22 -3.38 5.62
CA VAL A 143 7.94 -2.52 6.79
C VAL A 143 6.47 -2.10 6.80
N ILE A 144 5.91 -1.68 5.66
CA ILE A 144 4.50 -1.29 5.57
C ILE A 144 3.60 -2.51 5.84
N ALA A 145 3.90 -3.68 5.26
CA ALA A 145 3.15 -4.91 5.48
C ALA A 145 3.14 -5.30 6.96
N LEU A 146 4.31 -5.40 7.59
CA LEU A 146 4.47 -5.81 8.98
C LEU A 146 3.80 -4.82 9.95
N SER A 147 3.91 -3.52 9.68
CA SER A 147 3.25 -2.49 10.50
C SER A 147 1.74 -2.65 10.48
N ASN A 148 1.14 -2.88 9.31
CA ASN A 148 -0.30 -3.09 9.17
C ASN A 148 -0.75 -4.43 9.77
N VAL A 149 0.03 -5.51 9.62
CA VAL A 149 -0.21 -6.81 10.29
C VAL A 149 -0.20 -6.62 11.81
N GLY A 150 0.81 -5.93 12.35
CA GLY A 150 0.91 -5.63 13.77
C GLY A 150 -0.30 -4.89 14.31
N VAL A 151 -0.73 -3.83 13.62
CA VAL A 151 -1.94 -3.06 13.99
C VAL A 151 -3.20 -3.92 13.89
N ALA A 152 -3.37 -4.71 12.84
CA ALA A 152 -4.52 -5.59 12.66
C ALA A 152 -4.62 -6.64 13.78
N LEU A 153 -3.50 -7.26 14.14
CA LEU A 153 -3.42 -8.22 15.25
C LEU A 153 -3.71 -7.55 16.58
N TRP A 154 -3.08 -6.40 16.87
CA TRP A 154 -3.33 -5.65 18.10
C TRP A 154 -4.80 -5.29 18.25
N LEU A 155 -5.45 -4.76 17.22
CA LEU A 155 -6.86 -4.41 17.25
C LEU A 155 -7.77 -5.64 17.42
N THR A 156 -7.36 -6.80 16.90
CA THR A 156 -8.12 -8.05 17.03
C THR A 156 -8.04 -8.59 18.46
N LEU A 157 -6.86 -8.56 19.05
CA LEU A 157 -6.63 -9.04 20.43
C LEU A 157 -7.26 -8.10 21.46
N SER A 158 -7.16 -6.79 21.26
CA SER A 158 -7.77 -5.79 22.17
C SER A 158 -9.30 -5.90 22.20
N GLY A 159 -9.94 -6.12 21.04
CA GLY A 159 -11.40 -6.26 21.00
C GLY A 159 -11.94 -7.58 21.57
N ARG A 160 -11.10 -8.63 21.69
CA ARG A 160 -11.49 -9.86 22.41
C ARG A 160 -11.57 -9.66 23.92
N LYS A 161 -10.73 -8.80 24.49
CA LYS A 161 -10.73 -8.50 25.93
C LYS A 161 -11.98 -7.73 26.35
N GLU A 162 -12.48 -6.81 25.50
CA GLU A 162 -13.70 -6.03 25.82
C GLU A 162 -14.99 -6.88 25.77
N ASN A 163 -15.00 -8.00 25.04
CA ASN A 163 -16.18 -8.88 24.94
C ASN A 163 -16.22 -10.01 26.01
N ASN A 164 -15.18 -10.15 26.82
CA ASN A 164 -15.09 -11.20 27.86
C ASN A 164 -15.21 -10.63 29.28
N VAL A 165 -15.61 -9.38 29.46
CA VAL A 165 -15.95 -8.70 30.70
C VAL A 165 -17.41 -8.33 30.68
#